data_c53e6ab2c6802bcca9c676112af12cd8
#
_entry.id   c53e6ab2c6802bcca9c676112af12cd8
#
_cell.length_a   1.000
_cell.length_b   1.000
_cell.length_c   1.000
_cell.angle_alpha   90.00
_cell.angle_beta   90.00
_cell.angle_gamma   90.00
#
_symmetry.space_group_name_H-M   'P 1'
#
loop_
_entity.id
_entity.type
_entity.pdbx_description
1 polymer ?
#
loop_
_entity_poly.entity_id
_entity_poly.type
_entity_poly.pdbx_seq_one_letter_code
_entity_poly.pdbx_strand_id
1 'polypeptide(L)'
;MRLALLVLTVLIAGTGSERAHAQARCERSAAAAPALGRLADALAHGRFVAYQPTSLKVIDGRVSNATAAGIRADLALLRPHFDALITYDAVHGAQEVAPAAAALQFRALIIGIWNPFDPAELDAALAAARRFPQLVVGVSLGNEMIFSHRSDPERLRALVQRVHSQAPQLPLSTSEPFHIFQSEAAAPLLASLDFLLPNVHPVFQPWFKSATDQTAAQFVVNVTSELAVRYCGPLLVKETGIPTAPPEEGFSSARQASFYAQLRRLLPPSRQRAFAYFAAFDAPWRAQDATGVPGPHPSEAYWGLFDSQRHPKPAIDQLPPLAQDRRQ
;
A
#
# COMPACT_ATOMS: atom_id res chain seq x y z
N MET A 1 79.12 -10.20 4.96
CA MET A 1 78.02 -10.88 4.28
C MET A 1 76.71 -10.24 4.76
N ARG A 2 76.11 -9.37 3.93
CA ARG A 2 74.86 -8.69 4.26
C ARG A 2 73.74 -9.43 3.53
N LEU A 3 72.80 -10.05 4.29
CA LEU A 3 71.63 -10.68 3.76
C LEU A 3 70.58 -9.61 3.50
N ALA A 4 70.17 -9.44 2.24
CA ALA A 4 69.07 -8.57 1.84
C ALA A 4 67.76 -9.36 1.97
N LEU A 5 66.86 -8.84 2.80
CA LEU A 5 65.52 -9.34 2.99
C LEU A 5 64.60 -8.75 1.89
N LEU A 6 64.16 -9.54 0.95
CA LEU A 6 63.19 -9.16 -0.08
C LEU A 6 61.79 -9.23 0.54
N VAL A 7 61.14 -8.08 0.76
CA VAL A 7 59.73 -8.00 1.14
C VAL A 7 58.92 -8.08 -0.12
N LEU A 8 58.22 -9.20 -0.32
CA LEU A 8 57.27 -9.40 -1.42
C LEU A 8 55.93 -8.79 -1.02
N THR A 9 55.62 -7.63 -1.53
CA THR A 9 54.31 -6.97 -1.34
C THR A 9 53.32 -7.62 -2.30
N VAL A 10 52.46 -8.52 -1.78
CA VAL A 10 51.33 -9.07 -2.53
C VAL A 10 50.23 -8.03 -2.57
N LEU A 11 50.06 -7.33 -3.69
CA LEU A 11 48.90 -6.56 -4.01
C LEU A 11 47.70 -7.48 -4.21
N ILE A 12 46.87 -7.60 -3.19
CA ILE A 12 45.55 -8.22 -3.33
C ILE A 12 44.69 -7.20 -4.08
N ALA A 13 44.60 -7.37 -5.40
CA ALA A 13 43.57 -6.73 -6.20
C ALA A 13 42.22 -7.33 -5.80
N GLY A 14 41.60 -6.76 -4.77
CA GLY A 14 40.23 -7.03 -4.40
C GLY A 14 39.34 -6.68 -5.58
N THR A 15 38.83 -7.69 -6.23
CA THR A 15 37.86 -7.60 -7.31
C THR A 15 36.63 -6.87 -6.80
N GLY A 16 36.43 -5.64 -7.23
CA GLY A 16 35.24 -4.81 -7.00
C GLY A 16 33.98 -5.35 -7.70
N SER A 17 33.71 -6.65 -7.52
CA SER A 17 32.59 -7.39 -8.14
C SER A 17 31.33 -7.45 -7.27
N GLU A 18 31.36 -6.98 -6.02
CA GLU A 18 30.21 -7.12 -5.09
C GLU A 18 29.34 -5.86 -4.94
N ARG A 19 29.62 -4.77 -5.64
CA ARG A 19 28.80 -3.54 -5.60
C ARG A 19 28.01 -3.25 -6.87
N ALA A 20 27.92 -4.19 -7.78
CA ALA A 20 27.09 -4.11 -8.96
C ALA A 20 25.78 -4.92 -8.84
N HIS A 21 25.19 -5.03 -7.65
CA HIS A 21 23.75 -5.25 -7.56
C HIS A 21 23.13 -3.95 -8.00
N ALA A 22 22.99 -3.88 -9.31
CA ALA A 22 22.50 -2.75 -10.07
C ALA A 22 21.29 -2.17 -9.34
N GLN A 23 21.36 -0.89 -8.98
CA GLN A 23 20.17 -0.07 -8.90
C GLN A 23 19.36 -0.40 -10.14
N ALA A 24 18.24 -1.12 -9.96
CA ALA A 24 17.35 -1.43 -11.05
C ALA A 24 17.03 -0.09 -11.72
N ARG A 25 17.42 0.06 -13.00
CA ARG A 25 17.10 1.26 -13.75
C ARG A 25 15.60 1.32 -13.81
N CYS A 26 15.00 2.27 -13.11
CA CYS A 26 13.58 2.55 -13.25
C CYS A 26 13.38 3.16 -14.64
N GLU A 27 13.18 2.34 -15.63
CA GLU A 27 12.74 2.76 -16.96
C GLU A 27 11.27 3.15 -16.89
N ARG A 28 11.03 4.38 -16.48
CA ARG A 28 9.68 4.93 -16.39
C ARG A 28 9.33 5.65 -17.67
N SER A 29 8.07 5.49 -18.08
CA SER A 29 7.54 6.29 -19.17
C SER A 29 7.65 7.78 -18.85
N ALA A 30 8.25 8.57 -19.75
CA ALA A 30 8.25 10.02 -19.61
C ALA A 30 6.82 10.59 -19.52
N ALA A 31 5.84 9.92 -20.12
CA ALA A 31 4.43 10.28 -20.07
C ALA A 31 3.84 10.14 -18.65
N ALA A 32 4.36 9.24 -17.81
CA ALA A 32 3.91 9.07 -16.44
C ALA A 32 4.50 10.09 -15.46
N ALA A 33 5.53 10.84 -15.85
CA ALA A 33 6.25 11.75 -14.96
C ALA A 33 5.34 12.78 -14.24
N PRO A 34 4.34 13.43 -14.88
CA PRO A 34 3.44 14.35 -14.18
C PRO A 34 2.60 13.66 -13.10
N ALA A 35 2.09 12.46 -13.36
CA ALA A 35 1.30 11.71 -12.38
C ALA A 35 2.18 11.18 -11.24
N LEU A 36 3.38 10.71 -11.53
CA LEU A 36 4.39 10.35 -10.52
C LEU A 36 4.81 11.54 -9.67
N GLY A 37 4.89 12.73 -10.25
CA GLY A 37 5.12 13.98 -9.50
C GLY A 37 4.01 14.23 -8.48
N ARG A 38 2.73 14.09 -8.88
CA ARG A 38 1.58 14.20 -7.97
C ARG A 38 1.54 13.10 -6.92
N LEU A 39 1.88 11.86 -7.29
CA LEU A 39 2.01 10.77 -6.33
C LEU A 39 3.08 11.10 -5.27
N ALA A 40 4.26 11.54 -5.69
CA ALA A 40 5.32 11.94 -4.78
C ALA A 40 4.90 13.10 -3.85
N ASP A 41 4.16 14.09 -4.36
CA ASP A 41 3.60 15.16 -3.55
C ASP A 41 2.55 14.64 -2.55
N ALA A 42 1.70 13.72 -2.98
CA ALA A 42 0.71 13.09 -2.12
C ALA A 42 1.37 12.23 -1.02
N LEU A 43 2.47 11.52 -1.33
CA LEU A 43 3.24 10.79 -0.33
C LEU A 43 3.86 11.72 0.71
N ALA A 44 4.38 12.89 0.30
CA ALA A 44 5.04 13.83 1.21
C ALA A 44 4.07 14.61 2.10
N HIS A 45 2.89 14.94 1.61
CA HIS A 45 2.00 15.92 2.24
C HIS A 45 0.60 15.39 2.53
N GLY A 46 0.20 14.27 1.90
CA GLY A 46 -1.08 13.63 2.12
C GLY A 46 -1.05 12.62 3.25
N ARG A 47 -2.24 12.27 3.72
CA ARG A 47 -2.43 11.16 4.65
C ARG A 47 -3.31 10.13 3.99
N PHE A 48 -2.68 9.01 3.62
CA PHE A 48 -3.35 7.89 2.97
C PHE A 48 -4.11 7.02 3.95
N VAL A 49 -5.28 6.54 3.53
CA VAL A 49 -6.02 5.48 4.20
C VAL A 49 -6.48 4.44 3.18
N ALA A 50 -6.35 3.15 3.53
CA ALA A 50 -6.90 2.06 2.78
C ALA A 50 -8.42 2.04 2.99
N TYR A 51 -9.17 2.21 1.90
CA TYR A 51 -10.61 2.41 1.95
C TYR A 51 -11.36 1.33 1.18
N GLN A 52 -12.33 0.75 1.88
CA GLN A 52 -13.36 -0.10 1.32
C GLN A 52 -14.71 0.42 1.81
N PRO A 53 -15.73 0.55 0.94
CA PRO A 53 -17.01 1.13 1.35
C PRO A 53 -17.71 0.33 2.45
N THR A 54 -18.20 1.00 3.50
CA THR A 54 -18.97 0.34 4.58
C THR A 54 -20.26 -0.29 4.09
N SER A 55 -20.81 0.20 2.99
CA SER A 55 -22.03 -0.32 2.35
C SER A 55 -21.80 -1.52 1.44
N LEU A 56 -20.54 -1.86 1.11
CA LEU A 56 -20.19 -3.12 0.46
C LEU A 56 -20.35 -4.26 1.46
N LYS A 57 -20.97 -5.35 1.05
CA LYS A 57 -21.13 -6.54 1.88
C LYS A 57 -20.72 -7.77 1.10
N VAL A 58 -20.11 -8.71 1.79
CA VAL A 58 -19.87 -10.06 1.28
C VAL A 58 -20.68 -11.03 2.14
N ILE A 59 -21.60 -11.75 1.53
CA ILE A 59 -22.48 -12.74 2.20
C ILE A 59 -22.38 -14.02 1.38
N ASP A 60 -21.93 -15.11 2.01
CA ASP A 60 -21.73 -16.42 1.37
C ASP A 60 -20.91 -16.33 0.08
N GLY A 61 -19.82 -15.55 0.11
CA GLY A 61 -18.92 -15.32 -1.03
C GLY A 61 -19.51 -14.45 -2.14
N ARG A 62 -20.72 -13.89 -1.96
CA ARG A 62 -21.36 -12.98 -2.92
C ARG A 62 -21.15 -11.53 -2.50
N VAL A 63 -20.54 -10.76 -3.38
CA VAL A 63 -20.33 -9.33 -3.18
C VAL A 63 -21.61 -8.57 -3.56
N SER A 64 -22.14 -7.76 -2.63
CA SER A 64 -23.20 -6.80 -2.92
C SER A 64 -22.58 -5.44 -3.25
N ASN A 65 -23.19 -4.71 -4.19
CA ASN A 65 -22.66 -3.40 -4.58
C ASN A 65 -22.75 -2.38 -3.43
N ALA A 66 -21.66 -1.62 -3.26
CA ALA A 66 -21.69 -0.43 -2.43
C ALA A 66 -22.63 0.62 -3.03
N THR A 67 -23.22 1.44 -2.15
CA THR A 67 -24.13 2.52 -2.59
C THR A 67 -23.39 3.84 -2.70
N ALA A 68 -23.74 4.65 -3.70
CA ALA A 68 -23.18 6.00 -3.85
C ALA A 68 -23.41 6.86 -2.61
N ALA A 69 -24.56 6.72 -1.93
CA ALA A 69 -24.85 7.43 -0.68
C ALA A 69 -23.94 6.98 0.46
N GLY A 70 -23.71 5.66 0.60
CA GLY A 70 -22.80 5.09 1.59
C GLY A 70 -21.37 5.60 1.38
N ILE A 71 -20.88 5.55 0.14
CA ILE A 71 -19.54 6.04 -0.22
C ILE A 71 -19.40 7.53 0.10
N ARG A 72 -20.37 8.37 -0.26
CA ARG A 72 -20.32 9.80 0.08
C ARG A 72 -20.29 10.04 1.58
N ALA A 73 -21.07 9.29 2.36
CA ALA A 73 -21.09 9.39 3.82
C ALA A 73 -19.74 8.96 4.43
N ASP A 74 -19.17 7.84 3.95
CA ASP A 74 -17.84 7.37 4.36
C ASP A 74 -16.77 8.41 4.09
N LEU A 75 -16.70 8.92 2.87
CA LEU A 75 -15.66 9.87 2.47
C LEU A 75 -15.82 11.24 3.15
N ALA A 76 -17.04 11.69 3.40
CA ALA A 76 -17.28 12.91 4.17
C ALA A 76 -16.76 12.79 5.61
N LEU A 77 -16.92 11.61 6.22
CA LEU A 77 -16.39 11.33 7.55
C LEU A 77 -14.84 11.21 7.55
N LEU A 78 -14.27 10.61 6.51
CA LEU A 78 -12.82 10.44 6.40
C LEU A 78 -12.09 11.75 6.10
N ARG A 79 -12.69 12.65 5.34
CA ARG A 79 -12.05 13.86 4.80
C ARG A 79 -11.37 14.76 5.83
N PRO A 80 -11.89 14.98 7.04
CA PRO A 80 -11.21 15.76 8.08
C PRO A 80 -9.89 15.13 8.57
N HIS A 81 -9.74 13.82 8.40
CA HIS A 81 -8.62 13.04 8.93
C HIS A 81 -7.66 12.57 7.85
N PHE A 82 -8.16 12.35 6.64
CA PHE A 82 -7.43 11.80 5.50
C PHE A 82 -7.73 12.59 4.23
N ASP A 83 -6.74 12.82 3.41
CA ASP A 83 -6.89 13.51 2.14
C ASP A 83 -6.38 12.69 0.96
N ALA A 84 -5.95 11.44 1.20
CA ALA A 84 -5.52 10.52 0.17
C ALA A 84 -6.08 9.11 0.42
N LEU A 85 -6.53 8.46 -0.64
CA LEU A 85 -7.21 7.16 -0.60
C LEU A 85 -6.44 6.12 -1.42
N ILE A 86 -6.52 4.87 -0.96
CA ILE A 86 -6.21 3.70 -1.77
C ILE A 86 -7.35 2.69 -1.64
N THR A 87 -7.86 2.20 -2.79
CA THR A 87 -9.00 1.28 -2.84
C THR A 87 -8.58 -0.13 -3.22
N TYR A 88 -9.54 -1.06 -3.29
CA TYR A 88 -9.31 -2.48 -3.58
C TYR A 88 -10.05 -2.98 -4.82
N ASP A 89 -11.07 -2.25 -5.26
CA ASP A 89 -12.03 -2.66 -6.27
C ASP A 89 -12.38 -1.45 -7.15
N ALA A 90 -12.64 -1.69 -8.42
CA ALA A 90 -13.08 -0.67 -9.37
C ALA A 90 -14.51 -0.91 -9.91
N VAL A 91 -15.15 -2.01 -9.46
CA VAL A 91 -16.56 -2.37 -9.76
C VAL A 91 -17.35 -2.47 -8.46
N HIS A 92 -18.47 -3.16 -8.40
CA HIS A 92 -19.30 -3.34 -7.20
C HIS A 92 -19.66 -2.02 -6.47
N GLY A 93 -19.89 -0.94 -7.23
CA GLY A 93 -20.18 0.38 -6.71
C GLY A 93 -18.94 1.26 -6.47
N ALA A 94 -17.73 0.70 -6.51
CA ALA A 94 -16.48 1.44 -6.28
C ALA A 94 -16.20 2.52 -7.34
N GLN A 95 -16.84 2.46 -8.52
CA GLN A 95 -16.81 3.52 -9.53
C GLN A 95 -17.33 4.88 -9.02
N GLU A 96 -18.09 4.88 -7.92
CA GLU A 96 -18.57 6.09 -7.28
C GLU A 96 -17.53 6.76 -6.35
N VAL A 97 -16.42 6.08 -6.06
CA VAL A 97 -15.38 6.61 -5.16
C VAL A 97 -14.68 7.81 -5.77
N ALA A 98 -14.25 7.73 -7.02
CA ALA A 98 -13.51 8.83 -7.68
C ALA A 98 -14.35 10.12 -7.79
N PRO A 99 -15.62 10.10 -8.26
CA PRO A 99 -16.47 11.30 -8.26
C PRO A 99 -16.71 11.86 -6.86
N ALA A 100 -16.95 11.00 -5.85
CA ALA A 100 -17.18 11.46 -4.48
C ALA A 100 -15.90 12.06 -3.85
N ALA A 101 -14.74 11.44 -4.07
CA ALA A 101 -13.46 11.94 -3.60
C ALA A 101 -13.09 13.30 -4.27
N ALA A 102 -13.38 13.45 -5.58
CA ALA A 102 -13.18 14.70 -6.29
C ALA A 102 -14.07 15.83 -5.72
N ALA A 103 -15.36 15.53 -5.49
CA ALA A 103 -16.32 16.50 -4.92
C ALA A 103 -15.93 16.93 -3.50
N LEU A 104 -15.31 16.03 -2.72
CA LEU A 104 -14.83 16.30 -1.35
C LEU A 104 -13.39 16.83 -1.33
N GLN A 105 -12.79 17.10 -2.49
CA GLN A 105 -11.45 17.66 -2.62
C GLN A 105 -10.36 16.78 -1.95
N PHE A 106 -10.42 15.48 -2.13
CA PHE A 106 -9.31 14.63 -1.79
C PHE A 106 -8.10 14.98 -2.68
N ARG A 107 -6.91 14.89 -2.12
CA ARG A 107 -5.64 15.20 -2.78
C ARG A 107 -5.25 14.14 -3.80
N ALA A 108 -5.45 12.86 -3.44
CA ALA A 108 -5.00 11.74 -4.24
C ALA A 108 -5.89 10.50 -4.07
N LEU A 109 -5.97 9.73 -5.14
CA LEU A 109 -6.60 8.42 -5.16
C LEU A 109 -5.68 7.44 -5.90
N ILE A 110 -5.35 6.31 -5.27
CA ILE A 110 -4.81 5.12 -5.94
C ILE A 110 -5.98 4.15 -6.08
N ILE A 111 -6.35 3.83 -7.31
CA ILE A 111 -7.43 2.86 -7.58
C ILE A 111 -6.86 1.46 -7.50
N GLY A 112 -7.44 0.63 -6.62
CA GLY A 112 -7.19 -0.80 -6.59
C GLY A 112 -8.10 -1.52 -7.58
N ILE A 113 -7.59 -2.60 -8.15
CA ILE A 113 -8.33 -3.56 -8.98
C ILE A 113 -8.21 -4.92 -8.30
N TRP A 114 -9.33 -5.55 -7.98
CA TRP A 114 -9.31 -6.85 -7.29
C TRP A 114 -8.92 -7.99 -8.23
N ASN A 115 -9.52 -8.02 -9.41
CA ASN A 115 -9.18 -8.97 -10.46
C ASN A 115 -8.72 -8.26 -11.73
N PRO A 116 -7.42 -7.97 -11.87
CA PRO A 116 -6.90 -7.20 -13.01
C PRO A 116 -6.93 -7.98 -14.34
N PHE A 117 -7.35 -9.24 -14.32
CA PHE A 117 -7.60 -10.06 -15.50
C PHE A 117 -9.07 -10.04 -15.95
N ASP A 118 -9.95 -9.40 -15.18
CA ASP A 118 -11.31 -9.07 -15.60
C ASP A 118 -11.28 -7.77 -16.43
N PRO A 119 -11.63 -7.83 -17.73
CA PRO A 119 -11.63 -6.64 -18.57
C PRO A 119 -12.57 -5.54 -18.08
N ALA A 120 -13.72 -5.91 -17.50
CA ALA A 120 -14.70 -4.94 -17.04
C ALA A 120 -14.17 -4.11 -15.85
N GLU A 121 -13.47 -4.76 -14.92
CA GLU A 121 -12.89 -4.09 -13.77
C GLU A 121 -11.69 -3.22 -14.18
N LEU A 122 -10.82 -3.74 -15.07
CA LEU A 122 -9.70 -2.99 -15.61
C LEU A 122 -10.17 -1.74 -16.37
N ASP A 123 -11.16 -1.89 -17.26
CA ASP A 123 -11.71 -0.79 -18.03
C ASP A 123 -12.36 0.27 -17.14
N ALA A 124 -13.06 -0.13 -16.07
CA ALA A 124 -13.65 0.78 -15.10
C ALA A 124 -12.58 1.63 -14.39
N ALA A 125 -11.49 1.00 -13.94
CA ALA A 125 -10.36 1.71 -13.32
C ALA A 125 -9.69 2.69 -14.28
N LEU A 126 -9.41 2.28 -15.51
CA LEU A 126 -8.79 3.12 -16.53
C LEU A 126 -9.72 4.28 -16.95
N ALA A 127 -11.04 4.04 -17.01
CA ALA A 127 -12.02 5.09 -17.29
C ALA A 127 -12.07 6.14 -16.16
N ALA A 128 -12.04 5.70 -14.89
CA ALA A 128 -11.98 6.60 -13.75
C ALA A 128 -10.69 7.43 -13.75
N ALA A 129 -9.54 6.81 -14.04
CA ALA A 129 -8.25 7.51 -14.12
C ALA A 129 -8.24 8.56 -15.25
N ARG A 130 -8.82 8.25 -16.42
CA ARG A 130 -8.98 9.24 -17.51
C ARG A 130 -9.92 10.38 -17.15
N ARG A 131 -11.00 10.10 -16.42
CA ARG A 131 -12.00 11.11 -16.03
C ARG A 131 -11.51 12.04 -14.93
N PHE A 132 -10.67 11.55 -14.02
CA PHE A 132 -10.16 12.30 -12.86
C PHE A 132 -8.62 12.34 -12.82
N PRO A 133 -7.94 12.83 -13.88
CA PRO A 133 -6.48 12.72 -14.02
C PRO A 133 -5.69 13.53 -12.99
N GLN A 134 -6.31 14.50 -12.31
CA GLN A 134 -5.67 15.28 -11.25
C GLN A 134 -5.78 14.60 -9.89
N LEU A 135 -6.81 13.78 -9.69
CA LEU A 135 -7.05 13.04 -8.44
C LEU A 135 -6.36 11.67 -8.46
N VAL A 136 -6.50 10.92 -9.57
CA VAL A 136 -5.95 9.57 -9.68
C VAL A 136 -4.45 9.67 -9.98
N VAL A 137 -3.64 9.23 -9.01
CA VAL A 137 -2.19 9.31 -9.07
C VAL A 137 -1.53 7.95 -9.37
N GLY A 138 -2.32 6.89 -9.41
CA GLY A 138 -1.85 5.54 -9.77
C GLY A 138 -2.94 4.50 -9.72
N VAL A 139 -2.63 3.31 -10.24
CA VAL A 139 -3.49 2.12 -10.21
C VAL A 139 -2.71 0.93 -9.67
N SER A 140 -3.34 0.15 -8.78
CA SER A 140 -2.84 -1.14 -8.30
C SER A 140 -3.49 -2.28 -9.08
N LEU A 141 -2.72 -3.01 -9.85
CA LEU A 141 -3.15 -4.16 -10.64
C LEU A 141 -3.17 -5.42 -9.76
N GLY A 142 -4.22 -5.59 -8.99
CA GLY A 142 -4.40 -6.68 -8.04
C GLY A 142 -3.97 -6.36 -6.61
N ASN A 143 -4.42 -7.21 -5.71
CA ASN A 143 -3.99 -7.28 -4.32
C ASN A 143 -3.69 -8.73 -3.97
N GLU A 144 -2.45 -9.00 -3.53
CA GLU A 144 -1.98 -10.32 -3.09
C GLU A 144 -2.21 -11.44 -4.12
N MET A 145 -2.06 -11.11 -5.39
CA MET A 145 -2.29 -12.03 -6.50
C MET A 145 -1.29 -13.20 -6.51
N ILE A 146 -0.02 -12.90 -6.20
CA ILE A 146 1.05 -13.90 -6.15
C ILE A 146 0.92 -14.69 -4.84
N PHE A 147 0.75 -13.98 -3.72
CA PHE A 147 0.61 -14.61 -2.40
C PHE A 147 -0.57 -15.58 -2.34
N SER A 148 -1.71 -15.21 -2.92
CA SER A 148 -2.92 -16.05 -2.96
C SER A 148 -2.95 -17.06 -4.12
N HIS A 149 -1.84 -17.22 -4.87
CA HIS A 149 -1.73 -18.12 -6.03
C HIS A 149 -2.76 -17.86 -7.15
N ARG A 150 -3.33 -16.64 -7.22
CA ARG A 150 -4.21 -16.22 -8.33
C ARG A 150 -3.43 -15.79 -9.57
N SER A 151 -2.14 -15.51 -9.41
CA SER A 151 -1.21 -15.19 -10.50
C SER A 151 0.23 -15.54 -10.10
N ASP A 152 1.15 -15.32 -11.01
CA ASP A 152 2.59 -15.36 -10.81
C ASP A 152 3.24 -14.04 -11.24
N PRO A 153 4.53 -13.80 -10.89
CA PRO A 153 5.21 -12.55 -11.20
C PRO A 153 5.29 -12.26 -12.70
N GLU A 154 5.47 -13.27 -13.55
CA GLU A 154 5.62 -13.06 -14.99
C GLU A 154 4.29 -12.66 -15.65
N ARG A 155 3.21 -13.31 -15.26
CA ARG A 155 1.86 -12.97 -15.74
C ARG A 155 1.45 -11.55 -15.33
N LEU A 156 1.76 -11.13 -14.09
CA LEU A 156 1.52 -9.76 -13.66
C LEU A 156 2.41 -8.76 -14.40
N ARG A 157 3.69 -9.09 -14.63
CA ARG A 157 4.59 -8.24 -15.42
C ARG A 157 4.06 -8.04 -16.85
N ALA A 158 3.61 -9.11 -17.49
CA ALA A 158 3.02 -9.03 -18.84
C ALA A 158 1.76 -8.14 -18.85
N LEU A 159 0.94 -8.22 -17.79
CA LEU A 159 -0.22 -7.34 -17.62
C LEU A 159 0.20 -5.87 -17.46
N VAL A 160 1.17 -5.57 -16.60
CA VAL A 160 1.70 -4.22 -16.41
C VAL A 160 2.17 -3.63 -17.75
N GLN A 161 2.96 -4.38 -18.51
CA GLN A 161 3.45 -3.95 -19.82
C GLN A 161 2.31 -3.68 -20.83
N ARG A 162 1.30 -4.53 -20.84
CA ARG A 162 0.11 -4.34 -21.69
C ARG A 162 -0.65 -3.06 -21.30
N VAL A 163 -0.88 -2.84 -19.98
CA VAL A 163 -1.59 -1.64 -19.53
C VAL A 163 -0.75 -0.37 -19.75
N HIS A 164 0.58 -0.42 -19.57
CA HIS A 164 1.47 0.69 -19.93
C HIS A 164 1.37 1.08 -21.41
N SER A 165 1.23 0.11 -22.30
CA SER A 165 1.06 0.42 -23.73
C SER A 165 -0.27 1.10 -24.04
N GLN A 166 -1.31 0.86 -23.25
CA GLN A 166 -2.64 1.44 -23.40
C GLN A 166 -2.82 2.79 -22.68
N ALA A 167 -2.11 2.98 -21.58
CA ALA A 167 -2.20 4.15 -20.71
C ALA A 167 -0.82 4.58 -20.18
N PRO A 168 0.12 5.00 -21.05
CA PRO A 168 1.51 5.27 -20.70
C PRO A 168 1.69 6.43 -19.70
N GLN A 169 0.67 7.27 -19.51
CA GLN A 169 0.65 8.38 -18.57
C GLN A 169 0.22 7.98 -17.15
N LEU A 170 -0.26 6.74 -16.95
CA LEU A 170 -0.82 6.28 -15.69
C LEU A 170 0.22 5.45 -14.92
N PRO A 171 0.65 5.86 -13.71
CA PRO A 171 1.52 5.06 -12.88
C PRO A 171 0.85 3.75 -12.45
N LEU A 172 1.56 2.65 -12.61
CA LEU A 172 1.07 1.30 -12.30
C LEU A 172 1.89 0.65 -11.19
N SER A 173 1.19 -0.07 -10.34
CA SER A 173 1.75 -0.94 -9.30
C SER A 173 0.93 -2.23 -9.19
N THR A 174 1.38 -3.11 -8.31
CA THR A 174 0.58 -4.18 -7.70
C THR A 174 0.84 -4.17 -6.20
N SER A 175 -0.02 -4.81 -5.43
CA SER A 175 0.14 -4.91 -3.97
C SER A 175 0.35 -6.35 -3.55
N GLU A 176 1.42 -6.60 -2.80
CA GLU A 176 1.78 -7.92 -2.30
C GLU A 176 2.37 -7.82 -0.88
N PRO A 177 2.31 -8.88 -0.08
CA PRO A 177 3.10 -8.98 1.13
C PRO A 177 4.58 -8.72 0.83
N PHE A 178 5.23 -7.99 1.72
CA PHE A 178 6.59 -7.48 1.52
C PHE A 178 7.62 -8.55 1.11
N HIS A 179 7.50 -9.78 1.64
CA HIS A 179 8.41 -10.88 1.33
C HIS A 179 8.33 -11.35 -0.13
N ILE A 180 7.19 -11.16 -0.79
CA ILE A 180 7.07 -11.41 -2.24
C ILE A 180 7.98 -10.45 -3.00
N PHE A 181 7.94 -9.15 -2.68
CA PHE A 181 8.82 -8.16 -3.31
C PHE A 181 10.30 -8.32 -2.96
N GLN A 182 10.63 -9.01 -1.87
CA GLN A 182 12.00 -9.36 -1.50
C GLN A 182 12.53 -10.58 -2.26
N SER A 183 11.65 -11.37 -2.88
CA SER A 183 12.06 -12.57 -3.61
C SER A 183 12.77 -12.22 -4.93
N GLU A 184 13.73 -13.04 -5.33
CA GLU A 184 14.41 -12.89 -6.62
C GLU A 184 13.47 -13.09 -7.80
N ALA A 185 12.49 -13.98 -7.66
CA ALA A 185 11.48 -14.24 -8.69
C ALA A 185 10.62 -13.01 -9.02
N ALA A 186 10.44 -12.09 -8.06
CA ALA A 186 9.69 -10.85 -8.29
C ALA A 186 10.54 -9.72 -8.90
N ALA A 187 11.86 -9.84 -9.00
CA ALA A 187 12.72 -8.75 -9.47
C ALA A 187 12.34 -8.22 -10.88
N PRO A 188 11.99 -9.06 -11.88
CA PRO A 188 11.54 -8.56 -13.19
C PRO A 188 10.20 -7.81 -13.11
N LEU A 189 9.30 -8.21 -12.22
CA LEU A 189 8.05 -7.50 -11.97
C LEU A 189 8.33 -6.13 -11.35
N LEU A 190 9.16 -6.09 -10.29
CA LEU A 190 9.53 -4.82 -9.63
C LEU A 190 10.09 -3.81 -10.62
N ALA A 191 10.95 -4.24 -11.54
CA ALA A 191 11.53 -3.38 -12.57
C ALA A 191 10.48 -2.74 -13.51
N SER A 192 9.31 -3.37 -13.64
CA SER A 192 8.22 -2.89 -14.50
C SER A 192 7.22 -1.97 -13.79
N LEU A 193 7.28 -1.86 -12.45
CA LEU A 193 6.36 -1.04 -11.66
C LEU A 193 6.84 0.41 -11.56
N ASP A 194 5.92 1.36 -11.54
CA ASP A 194 6.23 2.79 -11.38
C ASP A 194 6.35 3.20 -9.91
N PHE A 195 5.70 2.50 -9.01
CA PHE A 195 5.77 2.66 -7.55
C PHE A 195 5.48 1.33 -6.86
N LEU A 196 5.84 1.19 -5.56
CA LEU A 196 5.59 -0.02 -4.79
C LEU A 196 4.47 0.16 -3.78
N LEU A 197 3.69 -0.92 -3.60
CA LEU A 197 2.59 -1.02 -2.62
C LEU A 197 2.75 -2.29 -1.75
N PRO A 198 3.77 -2.38 -0.88
CA PRO A 198 3.92 -3.52 -0.01
C PRO A 198 2.86 -3.53 1.10
N ASN A 199 2.36 -4.73 1.44
CA ASN A 199 1.63 -5.02 2.65
C ASN A 199 2.64 -5.47 3.72
N VAL A 200 2.68 -4.77 4.87
CA VAL A 200 3.65 -5.03 5.95
C VAL A 200 2.91 -5.12 7.27
N HIS A 201 2.52 -6.33 7.65
CA HIS A 201 1.76 -6.58 8.87
C HIS A 201 2.66 -7.19 9.96
N PRO A 202 3.06 -6.42 10.99
CA PRO A 202 3.85 -6.96 12.09
C PRO A 202 3.08 -8.02 12.89
N VAL A 203 1.76 -7.97 12.87
CA VAL A 203 0.88 -8.88 13.63
C VAL A 203 1.01 -10.34 13.21
N PHE A 204 1.44 -10.62 11.98
CA PHE A 204 1.67 -11.98 11.50
C PHE A 204 3.08 -12.51 11.80
N GLN A 205 3.90 -11.72 12.50
CA GLN A 205 5.23 -12.17 12.90
C GLN A 205 5.15 -12.98 14.22
N PRO A 206 5.92 -14.08 14.34
CA PRO A 206 5.88 -14.94 15.54
C PRO A 206 6.19 -14.21 16.84
N TRP A 207 6.98 -13.15 16.78
CA TRP A 207 7.39 -12.33 17.94
C TRP A 207 6.36 -11.27 18.35
N PHE A 208 5.33 -11.00 17.54
CA PHE A 208 4.44 -9.83 17.73
C PHE A 208 3.75 -9.79 19.09
N LYS A 209 3.27 -10.95 19.59
CA LYS A 209 2.51 -10.99 20.85
C LYS A 209 3.32 -10.52 22.07
N SER A 210 4.64 -10.71 22.04
CA SER A 210 5.55 -10.30 23.13
C SER A 210 6.23 -8.95 22.87
N ALA A 211 6.03 -8.36 21.69
CA ALA A 211 6.70 -7.14 21.30
C ALA A 211 5.94 -5.88 21.73
N THR A 212 6.69 -4.80 21.91
CA THR A 212 6.13 -3.46 22.07
C THR A 212 5.60 -2.93 20.75
N ASP A 213 4.68 -1.95 20.82
CA ASP A 213 4.17 -1.30 19.60
C ASP A 213 5.26 -0.51 18.86
N GLN A 214 6.29 -0.03 19.58
CA GLN A 214 7.49 0.56 18.97
C GLN A 214 8.28 -0.47 18.18
N THR A 215 8.45 -1.69 18.69
CA THR A 215 9.12 -2.78 17.95
C THR A 215 8.33 -3.14 16.69
N ALA A 216 7.01 -3.21 16.79
CA ALA A 216 6.14 -3.46 15.65
C ALA A 216 6.26 -2.36 14.58
N ALA A 217 6.28 -1.08 14.99
CA ALA A 217 6.47 0.04 14.08
C ALA A 217 7.88 0.04 13.46
N GLN A 218 8.92 -0.29 14.24
CA GLN A 218 10.30 -0.38 13.74
C GLN A 218 10.45 -1.49 12.69
N PHE A 219 9.74 -2.60 12.82
CA PHE A 219 9.71 -3.64 11.80
C PHE A 219 9.22 -3.09 10.44
N VAL A 220 8.14 -2.32 10.43
CA VAL A 220 7.63 -1.69 9.20
C VAL A 220 8.68 -0.76 8.58
N VAL A 221 9.38 0.02 9.40
CA VAL A 221 10.45 0.91 8.94
C VAL A 221 11.61 0.14 8.31
N ASN A 222 12.03 -0.95 8.96
CA ASN A 222 13.13 -1.79 8.47
C ASN A 222 12.79 -2.41 7.11
N VAL A 223 11.62 -3.04 7.00
CA VAL A 223 11.13 -3.61 5.73
C VAL A 223 11.04 -2.54 4.64
N THR A 224 10.48 -1.37 4.97
CA THR A 224 10.38 -0.25 4.03
C THR A 224 11.75 0.20 3.53
N SER A 225 12.75 0.24 4.43
CA SER A 225 14.11 0.63 4.10
C SER A 225 14.82 -0.39 3.23
N GLU A 226 14.63 -1.69 3.51
CA GLU A 226 15.17 -2.78 2.68
C GLU A 226 14.60 -2.77 1.26
N LEU A 227 13.28 -2.58 1.14
CA LEU A 227 12.64 -2.47 -0.17
C LEU A 227 13.12 -1.23 -0.94
N ALA A 228 13.34 -0.10 -0.26
CA ALA A 228 13.84 1.12 -0.87
C ALA A 228 15.30 1.03 -1.37
N VAL A 229 16.09 0.08 -0.88
CA VAL A 229 17.43 -0.23 -1.44
C VAL A 229 17.30 -0.99 -2.75
N ARG A 230 16.30 -1.85 -2.87
CA ARG A 230 16.08 -2.70 -4.04
C ARG A 230 15.26 -2.04 -5.14
N TYR A 231 14.51 -1.01 -4.79
CA TYR A 231 13.57 -0.34 -5.67
C TYR A 231 13.82 1.17 -5.74
N CYS A 232 13.94 1.68 -6.94
CA CYS A 232 14.31 3.07 -7.19
C CYS A 232 13.13 4.06 -7.22
N GLY A 233 11.89 3.59 -7.00
CA GLY A 233 10.67 4.39 -7.09
C GLY A 233 10.04 4.81 -5.78
N PRO A 234 8.95 5.58 -5.83
CA PRO A 234 8.14 5.86 -4.67
C PRO A 234 7.58 4.57 -4.06
N LEU A 235 7.50 4.52 -2.73
CA LEU A 235 6.99 3.40 -1.97
C LEU A 235 5.92 3.88 -0.99
N LEU A 236 4.72 3.32 -1.09
CA LEU A 236 3.66 3.48 -0.11
C LEU A 236 3.38 2.13 0.53
N VAL A 237 3.72 1.97 1.82
CA VAL A 237 3.24 0.81 2.56
C VAL A 237 1.72 0.86 2.55
N LYS A 238 1.10 -0.01 1.74
CA LYS A 238 -0.34 0.04 1.48
C LYS A 238 -1.15 -0.44 2.66
N GLU A 239 -0.69 -1.52 3.28
CA GLU A 239 -1.36 -2.14 4.41
C GLU A 239 -0.38 -2.31 5.56
N THR A 240 -0.68 -1.67 6.68
CA THR A 240 -0.01 -1.87 7.95
C THR A 240 -0.89 -1.37 9.08
N GLY A 241 -0.90 -2.08 10.20
CA GLY A 241 -1.76 -1.73 11.33
C GLY A 241 -1.74 -2.80 12.42
N ILE A 242 -2.56 -2.59 13.42
CA ILE A 242 -2.89 -3.56 14.45
C ILE A 242 -4.43 -3.61 14.58
N PRO A 243 -5.07 -4.79 14.52
CA PRO A 243 -6.49 -4.93 14.82
C PRO A 243 -6.82 -4.47 16.23
N THR A 244 -8.07 -4.10 16.48
CA THR A 244 -8.51 -3.67 17.81
C THR A 244 -9.13 -4.79 18.65
N ALA A 245 -9.34 -5.96 18.06
CA ALA A 245 -9.88 -7.16 18.69
C ALA A 245 -9.45 -8.42 17.87
N PRO A 246 -9.53 -9.62 18.45
CA PRO A 246 -9.94 -9.92 19.83
C PRO A 246 -8.80 -9.73 20.85
N PRO A 247 -9.10 -9.44 22.12
CA PRO A 247 -8.08 -9.18 23.17
C PRO A 247 -7.19 -10.39 23.49
N GLU A 248 -7.70 -11.60 23.37
CA GLU A 248 -6.95 -12.84 23.60
C GLU A 248 -5.81 -13.07 22.58
N GLU A 249 -5.89 -12.43 21.43
CA GLU A 249 -4.81 -12.39 20.44
C GLU A 249 -3.80 -11.26 20.69
N GLY A 250 -4.02 -10.48 21.75
CA GLY A 250 -3.17 -9.36 22.13
C GLY A 250 -3.50 -8.06 21.41
N PHE A 251 -4.70 -7.94 20.85
CA PHE A 251 -5.16 -6.76 20.13
C PHE A 251 -5.98 -5.83 21.04
N SER A 252 -5.89 -4.53 20.77
CA SER A 252 -6.71 -3.51 21.43
C SER A 252 -6.64 -2.18 20.70
N SER A 253 -7.66 -1.34 20.91
CA SER A 253 -7.67 0.03 20.37
C SER A 253 -6.49 0.88 20.89
N ALA A 254 -6.04 0.64 22.11
CA ALA A 254 -4.87 1.32 22.68
C ALA A 254 -3.59 0.93 21.93
N ARG A 255 -3.39 -0.36 21.64
CA ARG A 255 -2.26 -0.83 20.84
C ARG A 255 -2.28 -0.28 19.41
N GLN A 256 -3.45 -0.27 18.76
CA GLN A 256 -3.60 0.33 17.43
C GLN A 256 -3.18 1.80 17.44
N ALA A 257 -3.67 2.58 18.39
CA ALA A 257 -3.35 4.00 18.52
C ALA A 257 -1.86 4.23 18.79
N SER A 258 -1.28 3.47 19.74
CA SER A 258 0.14 3.51 20.07
C SER A 258 1.02 3.15 18.87
N PHE A 259 0.70 2.08 18.15
CA PHE A 259 1.43 1.65 16.96
C PHE A 259 1.49 2.76 15.91
N TYR A 260 0.35 3.37 15.57
CA TYR A 260 0.35 4.45 14.58
C TYR A 260 1.06 5.72 15.06
N ALA A 261 1.02 6.01 16.35
CA ALA A 261 1.81 7.12 16.92
C ALA A 261 3.31 6.87 16.76
N GLN A 262 3.78 5.64 17.03
CA GLN A 262 5.17 5.25 16.82
C GLN A 262 5.54 5.24 15.34
N LEU A 263 4.70 4.67 14.48
CA LEU A 263 4.98 4.57 13.05
C LEU A 263 5.10 5.96 12.39
N ARG A 264 4.21 6.91 12.73
CA ARG A 264 4.32 8.30 12.24
C ARG A 264 5.66 8.95 12.62
N ARG A 265 6.14 8.67 13.82
CA ARG A 265 7.42 9.21 14.33
C ARG A 265 8.62 8.57 13.62
N LEU A 266 8.58 7.27 13.38
CA LEU A 266 9.70 6.48 12.86
C LEU A 266 9.76 6.47 11.33
N LEU A 267 8.62 6.63 10.65
CA LEU A 267 8.49 6.71 9.19
C LEU A 267 7.77 8.01 8.82
N PRO A 268 8.43 9.17 8.98
CA PRO A 268 7.84 10.43 8.54
C PRO A 268 7.63 10.40 7.02
N PRO A 269 6.50 10.94 6.53
CA PRO A 269 6.20 10.96 5.11
C PRO A 269 7.23 11.78 4.32
N SER A 270 7.54 11.33 3.11
CA SER A 270 8.44 12.00 2.19
C SER A 270 7.99 11.75 0.75
N ARG A 271 8.58 12.44 -0.22
CA ARG A 271 8.30 12.20 -1.65
C ARG A 271 8.59 10.76 -2.11
N GLN A 272 9.38 10.01 -1.35
CA GLN A 272 9.82 8.66 -1.69
C GLN A 272 9.13 7.58 -0.87
N ARG A 273 8.69 7.88 0.35
CA ARG A 273 8.17 6.89 1.29
C ARG A 273 7.07 7.45 2.16
N ALA A 274 6.00 6.68 2.29
CA ALA A 274 4.89 6.92 3.22
C ALA A 274 4.23 5.58 3.58
N PHE A 275 3.23 5.64 4.46
CA PHE A 275 2.34 4.53 4.72
C PHE A 275 0.88 4.97 4.65
N ALA A 276 0.00 4.04 4.32
CA ALA A 276 -1.44 4.19 4.44
C ALA A 276 -1.92 3.53 5.74
N TYR A 277 -2.90 4.14 6.38
CA TYR A 277 -3.57 3.54 7.53
C TYR A 277 -4.48 2.40 7.05
N PHE A 278 -4.33 1.22 7.64
CA PHE A 278 -5.12 0.05 7.32
C PHE A 278 -5.99 -0.36 8.51
N ALA A 279 -7.30 -0.22 8.42
CA ALA A 279 -8.08 0.28 7.32
C ALA A 279 -8.97 1.45 7.77
N ALA A 280 -9.71 2.07 6.85
CA ALA A 280 -10.64 3.14 7.21
C ALA A 280 -11.71 2.65 8.21
N PHE A 281 -12.38 1.55 7.89
CA PHE A 281 -13.50 1.00 8.64
C PHE A 281 -13.31 -0.47 8.96
N ASP A 282 -13.91 -0.91 10.07
CA ASP A 282 -14.09 -2.32 10.36
C ASP A 282 -14.97 -2.99 9.28
N ALA A 283 -14.64 -4.23 8.96
CA ALA A 283 -15.33 -5.04 7.97
C ALA A 283 -15.70 -6.41 8.55
N PRO A 284 -16.85 -6.54 9.27
CA PRO A 284 -17.23 -7.77 9.97
C PRO A 284 -17.25 -9.03 9.09
N TRP A 285 -17.57 -8.89 7.80
CA TRP A 285 -17.59 -9.97 6.85
C TRP A 285 -16.21 -10.60 6.60
N ARG A 286 -15.12 -9.85 6.80
CA ARG A 286 -13.73 -10.35 6.59
C ARG A 286 -13.36 -11.46 7.58
N ALA A 287 -13.99 -11.53 8.73
CA ALA A 287 -13.76 -12.61 9.68
C ALA A 287 -14.04 -14.01 9.13
N GLN A 288 -14.88 -14.10 8.10
CA GLN A 288 -15.29 -15.37 7.46
C GLN A 288 -14.71 -15.51 6.05
N ASP A 289 -14.20 -14.45 5.45
CA ASP A 289 -13.74 -14.37 4.06
C ASP A 289 -12.24 -14.06 3.96
N ALA A 290 -11.44 -14.59 4.87
CA ALA A 290 -9.98 -14.49 4.78
C ALA A 290 -9.51 -15.38 3.62
N THR A 291 -9.40 -14.80 2.44
CA THR A 291 -8.96 -15.48 1.22
C THR A 291 -7.56 -16.08 1.41
N GLY A 292 -7.47 -17.39 1.29
CA GLY A 292 -6.20 -18.12 1.26
C GLY A 292 -5.75 -18.72 2.60
N VAL A 293 -6.45 -18.48 3.71
CA VAL A 293 -6.13 -19.08 5.02
C VAL A 293 -7.35 -19.83 5.54
N PRO A 294 -7.28 -21.15 5.77
CA PRO A 294 -8.42 -21.93 6.28
C PRO A 294 -8.79 -21.54 7.71
N GLY A 295 -10.08 -21.40 7.96
CA GLY A 295 -10.66 -21.19 9.29
C GLY A 295 -11.13 -19.78 9.56
N PRO A 296 -11.76 -19.51 10.71
CA PRO A 296 -12.22 -18.18 11.10
C PRO A 296 -11.03 -17.31 11.54
N HIS A 297 -10.98 -16.10 11.02
CA HIS A 297 -9.97 -15.09 11.37
C HIS A 297 -10.67 -13.87 12.00
N PRO A 298 -11.08 -13.94 13.28
CA PRO A 298 -11.89 -12.90 13.90
C PRO A 298 -11.22 -11.52 13.89
N SER A 299 -9.90 -11.45 13.98
CA SER A 299 -9.17 -10.19 13.94
C SER A 299 -9.31 -9.43 12.61
N GLU A 300 -9.59 -10.13 11.50
CA GLU A 300 -9.78 -9.49 10.20
C GLU A 300 -10.98 -8.54 10.15
N ALA A 301 -11.95 -8.72 11.05
CA ALA A 301 -13.08 -7.81 11.18
C ALA A 301 -12.73 -6.42 11.74
N TYR A 302 -11.57 -6.26 12.44
CA TYR A 302 -11.34 -5.16 13.38
C TYR A 302 -10.11 -4.28 13.05
N TRP A 303 -9.72 -4.18 11.80
CA TRP A 303 -8.60 -3.33 11.36
C TRP A 303 -8.94 -1.84 11.27
N GLY A 304 -10.23 -1.49 11.27
CA GLY A 304 -10.70 -0.14 11.05
C GLY A 304 -10.20 0.87 12.07
N LEU A 305 -10.03 2.11 11.62
CA LEU A 305 -9.87 3.31 12.47
C LEU A 305 -11.23 3.85 12.93
N PHE A 306 -12.26 3.50 12.19
CA PHE A 306 -13.65 3.62 12.57
C PHE A 306 -14.27 2.23 12.64
N ASP A 307 -15.28 2.06 13.49
CA ASP A 307 -16.06 0.83 13.48
C ASP A 307 -16.95 0.72 12.22
N SER A 308 -17.64 -0.41 12.05
CA SER A 308 -18.55 -0.64 10.92
C SER A 308 -19.77 0.29 10.90
N GLN A 309 -20.04 1.00 12.00
CA GLN A 309 -21.10 1.99 12.17
C GLN A 309 -20.56 3.43 12.05
N ARG A 310 -19.29 3.61 11.71
CA ARG A 310 -18.60 4.89 11.53
C ARG A 310 -18.26 5.63 12.84
N HIS A 311 -18.25 4.98 13.98
CA HIS A 311 -17.76 5.62 15.21
C HIS A 311 -16.23 5.61 15.22
N PRO A 312 -15.57 6.71 15.55
CA PRO A 312 -14.11 6.79 15.58
C PRO A 312 -13.55 5.93 16.72
N LYS A 313 -12.38 5.33 16.45
CA LYS A 313 -11.59 4.65 17.48
C LYS A 313 -10.47 5.57 17.97
N PRO A 314 -9.86 5.30 19.15
CA PRO A 314 -8.84 6.17 19.76
C PRO A 314 -7.67 6.58 18.86
N ALA A 315 -7.35 5.79 17.83
CA ALA A 315 -6.31 6.15 16.88
C ALA A 315 -6.65 7.42 16.07
N ILE A 316 -7.92 7.72 15.83
CA ILE A 316 -8.38 8.93 15.14
C ILE A 316 -8.11 10.18 15.99
N ASP A 317 -8.37 10.12 17.29
CA ASP A 317 -8.20 11.26 18.20
C ASP A 317 -6.72 11.68 18.34
N GLN A 318 -5.79 10.76 18.02
CA GLN A 318 -4.35 11.01 18.07
C GLN A 318 -3.78 11.51 16.74
N LEU A 319 -4.60 11.64 15.69
CA LEU A 319 -4.13 12.17 14.42
C LEU A 319 -3.92 13.69 14.52
N PRO A 320 -2.75 14.21 14.11
CA PRO A 320 -2.60 15.65 14.00
C PRO A 320 -3.57 16.19 12.92
N PRO A 321 -3.93 17.47 12.97
CA PRO A 321 -4.67 18.10 11.86
C PRO A 321 -3.99 17.81 10.51
N LEU A 322 -4.79 17.74 9.45
CA LEU A 322 -4.22 17.71 8.10
C LEU A 322 -3.49 19.03 7.83
N ALA A 323 -2.35 18.95 7.17
CA ALA A 323 -1.68 20.15 6.68
C ALA A 323 -2.64 20.89 5.76
N GLN A 324 -2.97 22.13 6.13
CA GLN A 324 -3.80 22.98 5.26
C GLN A 324 -3.05 23.18 3.94
N ASP A 325 -3.72 22.88 2.83
CA ASP A 325 -3.19 23.24 1.52
C ASP A 325 -3.02 24.75 1.43
N ARG A 326 -1.77 25.20 1.44
CA ARG A 326 -1.44 26.59 1.08
C ARG A 326 -1.55 26.76 -0.44
N ARG A 327 -2.63 26.28 -1.03
CA ARG A 327 -2.98 26.62 -2.41
C ARG A 327 -3.86 27.88 -2.34
N GLN A 328 -3.20 28.99 -2.28
CA GLN A 328 -3.75 30.28 -2.70
C GLN A 328 -3.18 30.62 -4.06
#